data_a2f3791d418213f388d6a6e47ce593b9
#
_entry.id   a2f3791d418213f388d6a6e47ce593b9
#
_cell.length_a   1.000
_cell.length_b   1.000
_cell.length_c   1.000
_cell.angle_alpha   90.00
_cell.angle_beta   90.00
_cell.angle_gamma   90.00
#
_symmetry.space_group_name_H-M   'P 1'
#
loop_
_entity.id
_entity.type
_entity.pdbx_description
1 polymer ?
#
loop_
_entity_poly.entity_id
_entity_poly.type
_entity_poly.pdbx_seq_one_letter_code
_entity_poly.pdbx_strand_id
1 'polypeptide(L)'
;MKQDIKMQYLSLRLKISQMLTRLQENEGTIHDLQRQLQTAQEKLDCKTEELAKAQRRLKELEKNFKKSDKIVKIVVNTDNTAVPTAELKEKLEEYIVKIDQCIEQLRQP
;
A
#
# COMPACT_ATOMS: atom_id res chain seq x y z
N MET A 1 -66.89 15.26 15.17
CA MET A 1 -66.24 15.84 13.96
C MET A 1 -65.04 16.72 14.31
N LYS A 2 -65.15 17.67 15.19
CA LYS A 2 -63.99 18.50 15.58
C LYS A 2 -62.85 17.70 16.25
N GLN A 3 -63.15 16.66 16.99
CA GLN A 3 -62.15 15.82 17.64
C GLN A 3 -61.39 14.94 16.64
N ASP A 4 -62.03 14.43 15.60
CA ASP A 4 -61.41 13.62 14.55
C ASP A 4 -60.41 14.44 13.74
N ILE A 5 -60.73 15.69 13.43
CA ILE A 5 -59.85 16.63 12.73
C ILE A 5 -58.63 16.96 13.61
N LYS A 6 -58.81 17.17 14.90
CA LYS A 6 -57.71 17.43 15.86
C LYS A 6 -56.81 16.21 15.97
N MET A 7 -57.39 15.00 16.04
CA MET A 7 -56.62 13.76 16.11
C MET A 7 -55.82 13.52 14.84
N GLN A 8 -56.40 13.77 13.66
CA GLN A 8 -55.71 13.68 12.38
C GLN A 8 -54.59 14.73 12.29
N TYR A 9 -54.83 15.95 12.75
CA TYR A 9 -53.79 16.98 12.78
C TYR A 9 -52.61 16.61 13.69
N LEU A 10 -52.90 16.14 14.88
CA LEU A 10 -51.85 15.67 15.83
C LEU A 10 -51.06 14.47 15.28
N SER A 11 -51.77 13.53 14.66
CA SER A 11 -51.14 12.37 14.01
C SER A 11 -50.21 12.79 12.88
N LEU A 12 -50.68 13.72 12.04
CA LEU A 12 -49.89 14.26 10.94
C LEU A 12 -48.64 14.98 11.43
N ARG A 13 -48.83 15.83 12.46
CA ARG A 13 -47.74 16.56 13.10
C ARG A 13 -46.70 15.64 13.69
N LEU A 14 -47.13 14.55 14.34
CA LEU A 14 -46.24 13.52 14.88
C LEU A 14 -45.44 12.83 13.75
N LYS A 15 -46.10 12.48 12.66
CA LYS A 15 -45.45 11.85 11.50
C LYS A 15 -44.41 12.77 10.88
N ILE A 16 -44.72 14.05 10.72
CA ILE A 16 -43.77 15.04 10.20
C ILE A 16 -42.57 15.17 11.13
N SER A 17 -42.79 15.24 12.44
CA SER A 17 -41.71 15.29 13.44
C SER A 17 -40.81 14.03 13.37
N GLN A 18 -41.40 12.87 13.23
CA GLN A 18 -40.65 11.59 13.06
C GLN A 18 -39.83 11.57 11.76
N MET A 19 -40.40 12.09 10.66
CA MET A 19 -39.71 12.22 9.39
C MET A 19 -38.52 13.16 9.47
N LEU A 20 -38.67 14.29 10.13
CA LEU A 20 -37.57 15.24 10.36
C LEU A 20 -36.45 14.62 11.18
N THR A 21 -36.78 13.89 12.23
CA THR A 21 -35.81 13.16 13.06
C THR A 21 -35.06 12.14 12.20
N ARG A 22 -35.76 11.36 11.38
CA ARG A 22 -35.16 10.42 10.44
C ARG A 22 -34.21 11.08 9.44
N LEU A 23 -34.61 12.21 8.89
CA LEU A 23 -33.78 12.98 7.98
C LEU A 23 -32.48 13.42 8.65
N GLN A 24 -32.55 13.93 9.87
CA GLN A 24 -31.38 14.34 10.63
C GLN A 24 -30.46 13.16 10.95
N GLU A 25 -31.03 12.03 11.34
CA GLU A 25 -30.27 10.80 11.58
C GLU A 25 -29.59 10.28 10.29
N ASN A 26 -30.33 10.32 9.18
CA ASN A 26 -29.81 9.90 7.89
C ASN A 26 -28.68 10.82 7.40
N GLU A 27 -28.81 12.12 7.58
CA GLU A 27 -27.75 13.09 7.28
C GLU A 27 -26.49 12.79 8.09
N GLY A 28 -26.64 12.52 9.38
CA GLY A 28 -25.55 12.12 10.26
C GLY A 28 -24.86 10.83 9.77
N THR A 29 -25.67 9.85 9.40
CA THR A 29 -25.17 8.56 8.87
C THR A 29 -24.43 8.75 7.55
N ILE A 30 -24.96 9.56 6.65
CA ILE A 30 -24.29 9.89 5.37
C ILE A 30 -22.94 10.55 5.63
N HIS A 31 -22.90 11.50 6.55
CA HIS A 31 -21.66 12.19 6.91
C HIS A 31 -20.61 11.23 7.47
N ASP A 32 -21.01 10.33 8.35
CA ASP A 32 -20.13 9.31 8.91
C ASP A 32 -19.62 8.34 7.86
N LEU A 33 -20.50 7.88 6.96
CA LEU A 33 -20.15 7.01 5.86
C LEU A 33 -19.17 7.67 4.89
N GLN A 34 -19.39 8.94 4.57
CA GLN A 34 -18.46 9.70 3.73
C GLN A 34 -17.07 9.80 4.36
N ARG A 35 -17.03 10.04 5.68
CA ARG A 35 -15.77 10.10 6.42
C ARG A 35 -15.06 8.74 6.43
N GLN A 36 -15.80 7.67 6.66
CA GLN A 36 -15.26 6.31 6.61
C GLN A 36 -14.73 5.97 5.22
N LEU A 37 -15.46 6.35 4.17
CA LEU A 37 -15.04 6.13 2.79
C LEU A 37 -13.74 6.87 2.48
N GLN A 38 -13.64 8.13 2.88
CA GLN A 38 -12.43 8.94 2.69
C GLN A 38 -11.24 8.32 3.41
N THR A 39 -11.42 7.89 4.66
CA THR A 39 -10.36 7.22 5.44
C THR A 39 -9.93 5.92 4.78
N ALA A 40 -10.89 5.14 4.29
CA ALA A 40 -10.59 3.89 3.58
C ALA A 40 -9.82 4.13 2.28
N GLN A 41 -10.17 5.17 1.52
CA GLN A 41 -9.45 5.55 0.30
C GLN A 41 -8.02 5.99 0.59
N GLU A 42 -7.81 6.80 1.64
CA GLU A 42 -6.48 7.22 2.06
C GLU A 42 -5.61 6.02 2.46
N LYS A 43 -6.17 5.07 3.21
CA LYS A 43 -5.48 3.82 3.56
C LYS A 43 -5.15 2.99 2.34
N LEU A 44 -6.07 2.91 1.39
CA LEU A 44 -5.87 2.18 0.14
C LEU A 44 -4.73 2.79 -0.68
N ASP A 45 -4.71 4.12 -0.83
CA ASP A 45 -3.66 4.84 -1.55
C ASP A 45 -2.29 4.61 -0.89
N CYS A 46 -2.25 4.67 0.44
CA CYS A 46 -1.03 4.40 1.21
C CYS A 46 -0.53 2.97 0.99
N LYS A 47 -1.43 1.99 1.03
CA LYS A 47 -1.12 0.58 0.77
C LYS A 47 -0.66 0.34 -0.66
N THR A 48 -1.25 1.03 -1.62
CA THR A 48 -0.87 0.96 -3.04
C THR A 48 0.55 1.48 -3.23
N GLU A 49 0.92 2.59 -2.59
CA GLU A 49 2.28 3.12 -2.63
C GLU A 49 3.29 2.17 -1.98
N GLU A 50 2.96 1.62 -0.82
CA GLU A 50 3.80 0.62 -0.13
C GLU A 50 4.02 -0.60 -1.02
N LEU A 51 2.97 -1.08 -1.68
CA LEU A 51 3.05 -2.21 -2.60
C LEU A 51 3.96 -1.89 -3.78
N ALA A 52 3.82 -0.71 -4.39
CA ALA A 52 4.67 -0.28 -5.49
C ALA A 52 6.14 -0.21 -5.09
N LYS A 53 6.43 0.30 -3.90
CA LYS A 53 7.80 0.34 -3.36
C LYS A 53 8.34 -1.06 -3.12
N ALA A 54 7.54 -1.94 -2.54
CA ALA A 54 7.95 -3.33 -2.31
C ALA A 54 8.24 -4.07 -3.61
N GLN A 55 7.42 -3.86 -4.64
CA GLN A 55 7.65 -4.46 -5.96
C GLN A 55 8.94 -3.96 -6.61
N ARG A 56 9.26 -2.66 -6.49
CA ARG A 56 10.54 -2.12 -6.98
C ARG A 56 11.73 -2.73 -6.27
N ARG A 57 11.65 -2.85 -4.93
CA ARG A 57 12.70 -3.49 -4.13
C ARG A 57 12.89 -4.94 -4.55
N LEU A 58 11.79 -5.65 -4.78
CA LEU A 58 11.82 -7.03 -5.24
C LEU A 58 12.54 -7.17 -6.59
N LYS A 59 12.21 -6.30 -7.55
CA LYS A 59 12.86 -6.28 -8.86
C LYS A 59 14.36 -6.01 -8.75
N GLU A 60 14.76 -5.06 -7.89
CA GLU A 60 16.17 -4.76 -7.66
C GLU A 60 16.90 -5.95 -7.04
N LEU A 61 16.29 -6.60 -6.05
CA LEU A 61 16.83 -7.80 -5.45
C LEU A 61 16.99 -8.92 -6.47
N GLU A 62 16.00 -9.15 -7.32
CA GLU A 62 16.07 -10.14 -8.39
C GLU A 62 17.23 -9.86 -9.36
N LYS A 63 17.41 -8.60 -9.76
CA LYS A 63 18.56 -8.20 -10.60
C LYS A 63 19.88 -8.48 -9.91
N ASN A 64 19.98 -8.17 -8.61
CA ASN A 64 21.19 -8.39 -7.85
C ASN A 64 21.49 -9.88 -7.66
N PHE A 65 20.48 -10.70 -7.46
CA PHE A 65 20.63 -12.16 -7.40
C PHE A 65 21.09 -12.73 -8.73
N LYS A 66 20.54 -12.27 -9.86
CA LYS A 66 21.00 -12.68 -11.19
C LYS A 66 22.47 -12.31 -11.43
N LYS A 67 22.88 -11.12 -11.00
CA LYS A 67 24.29 -10.69 -11.07
C LYS A 67 25.17 -11.55 -10.18
N SER A 68 24.70 -11.86 -8.97
CA SER A 68 25.39 -12.75 -8.04
C SER A 68 25.59 -14.16 -8.61
N ASP A 69 24.55 -14.74 -9.25
CA ASP A 69 24.65 -16.01 -9.96
C ASP A 69 25.69 -15.98 -11.08
N LYS A 70 25.73 -14.88 -11.83
CA LYS A 70 26.75 -14.69 -12.88
C LYS A 70 28.15 -14.64 -12.30
N ILE A 71 28.35 -14.04 -11.13
CA ILE A 71 29.64 -14.03 -10.43
C ILE A 71 30.04 -15.44 -10.04
N VAL A 72 29.13 -16.18 -9.43
CA VAL A 72 29.40 -17.58 -9.02
C VAL A 72 29.80 -18.41 -10.23
N LYS A 73 29.14 -18.26 -11.37
CA LYS A 73 29.50 -18.91 -12.63
C LYS A 73 30.89 -18.50 -13.12
N ILE A 74 31.23 -17.19 -13.04
CA ILE A 74 32.54 -16.68 -13.40
C ILE A 74 33.62 -17.26 -12.48
N VAL A 75 33.40 -17.30 -11.18
CA VAL A 75 34.33 -17.85 -10.21
C VAL A 75 34.53 -19.33 -10.43
N VAL A 76 33.47 -20.11 -10.72
CA VAL A 76 33.57 -21.53 -11.04
C VAL A 76 34.33 -21.74 -12.36
N ASN A 77 34.14 -20.86 -13.35
CA ASN A 77 34.87 -20.95 -14.62
C ASN A 77 36.33 -20.48 -14.55
N THR A 78 36.69 -19.63 -13.56
CA THR A 78 38.06 -19.14 -13.38
C THR A 78 39.01 -20.19 -12.85
N ASP A 79 38.52 -21.27 -12.27
CA ASP A 79 39.36 -22.43 -11.94
C ASP A 79 39.94 -23.10 -13.20
N ASN A 80 39.35 -22.88 -14.39
CA ASN A 80 39.73 -23.49 -15.66
C ASN A 80 40.32 -22.53 -16.68
N THR A 81 40.25 -21.18 -16.47
CA THR A 81 40.75 -20.18 -17.40
C THR A 81 41.53 -19.10 -16.67
N ALA A 82 42.66 -18.69 -17.26
CA ALA A 82 43.50 -17.60 -16.77
C ALA A 82 42.79 -16.24 -16.99
N VAL A 83 41.84 -15.91 -16.15
CA VAL A 83 41.26 -14.58 -16.13
C VAL A 83 42.15 -13.65 -15.30
N PRO A 84 42.45 -12.43 -15.74
CA PRO A 84 43.24 -11.49 -14.96
C PRO A 84 42.63 -11.28 -13.57
N THR A 85 43.41 -11.52 -12.55
CA THR A 85 42.99 -11.41 -11.13
C THR A 85 42.49 -9.99 -10.80
N ALA A 86 42.99 -8.96 -11.50
CA ALA A 86 42.60 -7.59 -11.35
C ALA A 86 41.13 -7.31 -11.76
N GLU A 87 40.70 -7.87 -12.91
CA GLU A 87 39.30 -7.70 -13.37
C GLU A 87 38.33 -8.43 -12.44
N LEU A 88 38.71 -9.64 -11.98
CA LEU A 88 37.90 -10.40 -11.04
C LEU A 88 37.73 -9.65 -9.72
N LYS A 89 38.80 -9.07 -9.20
CA LYS A 89 38.79 -8.28 -7.97
C LYS A 89 37.91 -7.05 -8.11
N GLU A 90 38.00 -6.34 -9.22
CA GLU A 90 37.19 -5.16 -9.51
C GLU A 90 35.70 -5.51 -9.57
N LYS A 91 35.33 -6.58 -10.27
CA LYS A 91 33.95 -7.06 -10.34
C LYS A 91 33.43 -7.51 -8.99
N LEU A 92 34.23 -8.20 -8.20
CA LEU A 92 33.86 -8.63 -6.84
C LEU A 92 33.61 -7.42 -5.94
N GLU A 93 34.43 -6.39 -6.02
CA GLU A 93 34.23 -5.15 -5.25
C GLU A 93 32.94 -4.42 -5.65
N GLU A 94 32.62 -4.34 -6.94
CA GLU A 94 31.35 -3.79 -7.43
C GLU A 94 30.14 -4.55 -6.86
N TYR A 95 30.22 -5.87 -6.86
CA TYR A 95 29.14 -6.74 -6.36
C TYR A 95 28.97 -6.63 -4.86
N ILE A 96 30.07 -6.55 -4.10
CA ILE A 96 30.03 -6.35 -2.66
C ILE A 96 29.32 -5.03 -2.34
N VAL A 97 29.63 -3.95 -3.05
CA VAL A 97 28.97 -2.66 -2.90
C VAL A 97 27.46 -2.78 -3.17
N LYS A 98 27.07 -3.49 -4.22
CA LYS A 98 25.66 -3.70 -4.55
C LYS A 98 24.93 -4.55 -3.51
N ILE A 99 25.57 -5.57 -2.96
CA ILE A 99 25.03 -6.39 -1.88
C ILE A 99 24.82 -5.53 -0.62
N ASP A 100 25.80 -4.71 -0.27
CA ASP A 100 25.70 -3.80 0.86
C ASP A 100 24.58 -2.79 0.68
N GLN A 101 24.37 -2.25 -0.52
CA GLN A 101 23.25 -1.37 -0.85
C GLN A 101 21.91 -2.09 -0.70
N CYS A 102 21.81 -3.34 -1.10
CA CYS A 102 20.60 -4.16 -0.92
C CYS A 102 20.29 -4.38 0.56
N ILE A 103 21.30 -4.67 1.36
CA ILE A 103 21.14 -4.87 2.81
C ILE A 103 20.68 -3.56 3.46
N GLU A 104 21.22 -2.43 3.04
CA GLU A 104 20.83 -1.12 3.55
C GLU A 104 19.38 -0.78 3.21
N GLN A 105 18.94 -1.10 1.99
CA GLN A 105 17.54 -0.94 1.57
C GLN A 105 16.59 -1.82 2.38
N LEU A 106 17.00 -3.03 2.75
CA LEU A 106 16.20 -3.93 3.58
C LEU A 106 16.10 -3.46 5.04
N ARG A 107 17.06 -2.68 5.52
CA ARG A 107 17.02 -2.09 6.86
C ARG A 107 16.13 -0.87 6.97
N GLN A 108 15.87 -0.19 5.87
CA GLN A 108 14.98 0.97 5.86
C GLN A 108 13.53 0.52 5.92
N PRO A 109 12.71 1.05 6.86
CA PRO A 109 11.30 0.70 6.98
C PRO A 109 10.44 1.19 5.80
#